data_b6831c012d384c8fd592b49394eb1dd2
#
_entry.id   b6831c012d384c8fd592b49394eb1dd2
#
_cell.length_a   1.000
_cell.length_b   1.000
_cell.length_c   1.000
_cell.angle_alpha   90.00
_cell.angle_beta   90.00
_cell.angle_gamma   90.00
#
_symmetry.space_group_name_H-M   'P 1'
#
loop_
_entity.id
_entity.type
_entity.pdbx_description
1 polymer ?
#
loop_
_entity_poly.entity_id
_entity_poly.type
_entity_poly.pdbx_seq_one_letter_code
_entity_poly.pdbx_strand_id
1 'polypeptide(L)'
;MKNKFLLASVTFLSVVSLFACTSPKKVSKKSSLDTSSTHVVKETTKSSSKVEKEISDSDKEDVKTKRIGSADYGYLNIPSDWKKNDSIQVGDNIQYTDKNAFNIIVLNAATREKANVPEGVEFNAEMMAQRFETRWNDPKLVEKMTRTTTTVGGNESLKIHIFLKSGLQVAGWVFQKDDKVYLIVVEGFDKTITQFTPYVEDTWSLDGTGAVTD
;
A
#
# COMPACT_ATOMS: atom_id res chain seq x y z
N MET A 1 45.19 -0.88 -3.20
CA MET A 1 44.29 -0.53 -2.09
C MET A 1 42.90 -1.06 -2.43
N LYS A 2 42.43 -2.10 -1.72
CA LYS A 2 41.16 -2.79 -2.03
C LYS A 2 40.06 -2.15 -1.19
N ASN A 3 39.20 -1.32 -1.80
CA ASN A 3 38.02 -0.77 -1.14
C ASN A 3 36.99 -1.89 -0.96
N LYS A 4 36.83 -2.34 0.28
CA LYS A 4 35.71 -3.19 0.67
C LYS A 4 34.49 -2.31 0.87
N PHE A 5 33.61 -2.26 -0.13
CA PHE A 5 32.25 -1.76 0.07
C PHE A 5 31.51 -2.77 0.97
N LEU A 6 31.34 -2.40 2.22
CA LEU A 6 30.38 -3.03 3.11
C LEU A 6 28.99 -2.62 2.61
N LEU A 7 28.35 -3.50 1.84
CA LEU A 7 26.91 -3.44 1.63
C LEU A 7 26.25 -3.74 2.98
N ALA A 8 25.83 -2.70 3.65
CA ALA A 8 24.87 -2.83 4.74
C ALA A 8 23.54 -3.24 4.12
N SER A 9 23.28 -4.54 4.09
CA SER A 9 21.94 -5.07 3.85
C SER A 9 21.06 -4.62 5.01
N VAL A 10 20.38 -3.52 4.84
CA VAL A 10 19.26 -3.13 5.71
C VAL A 10 18.11 -4.04 5.32
N THR A 11 18.06 -5.19 5.94
CA THR A 11 16.92 -6.10 5.88
C THR A 11 15.75 -5.40 6.60
N PHE A 12 14.92 -4.70 5.83
CA PHE A 12 13.62 -4.20 6.29
C PHE A 12 12.63 -5.36 6.42
N LEU A 13 12.84 -6.14 7.44
CA LEU A 13 12.16 -7.40 7.73
C LEU A 13 11.06 -7.23 8.78
N SER A 14 10.17 -6.26 8.65
CA SER A 14 9.12 -6.10 9.69
C SER A 14 7.80 -5.53 9.23
N VAL A 15 7.43 -5.70 7.96
CA VAL A 15 6.24 -5.02 7.43
C VAL A 15 4.91 -5.68 7.80
N VAL A 16 4.85 -6.90 8.35
CA VAL A 16 3.58 -7.64 8.28
C VAL A 16 2.95 -8.09 9.59
N SER A 17 3.42 -7.64 10.75
CA SER A 17 2.66 -7.86 12.00
C SER A 17 1.64 -6.75 12.25
N LEU A 18 0.78 -6.45 11.27
CA LEU A 18 -0.25 -5.40 11.39
C LEU A 18 -1.32 -5.72 12.44
N PHE A 19 -1.32 -6.91 13.00
CA PHE A 19 -2.40 -7.40 13.86
C PHE A 19 -2.03 -7.66 15.31
N ALA A 20 -0.81 -7.36 15.76
CA ALA A 20 -0.44 -7.53 17.16
C ALA A 20 -0.74 -6.27 17.98
N CYS A 21 -1.57 -6.43 18.98
CA CYS A 21 -2.12 -5.48 19.93
C CYS A 21 -1.14 -4.45 20.50
N THR A 22 -1.54 -3.18 20.48
CA THR A 22 -1.25 -2.25 21.56
C THR A 22 -2.55 -1.65 22.07
N SER A 23 -2.96 -2.03 23.28
CA SER A 23 -4.07 -1.41 23.99
C SER A 23 -3.74 0.05 24.32
N PRO A 24 -4.59 1.03 24.00
CA PRO A 24 -4.38 2.40 24.44
C PRO A 24 -4.72 2.53 25.91
N LYS A 25 -3.74 2.90 26.75
CA LYS A 25 -3.98 3.41 28.09
C LYS A 25 -4.83 4.68 28.02
N LYS A 26 -6.01 4.66 28.67
CA LYS A 26 -6.83 5.83 28.95
C LYS A 26 -6.01 6.91 29.66
N VAL A 27 -5.91 8.08 29.05
CA VAL A 27 -5.61 9.32 29.77
C VAL A 27 -6.77 10.27 29.50
N SER A 28 -7.62 10.42 30.52
CA SER A 28 -8.56 11.53 30.65
C SER A 28 -7.79 12.81 30.91
N LYS A 29 -8.03 13.86 30.11
CA LYS A 29 -8.08 15.24 30.64
C LYS A 29 -8.88 16.15 29.72
N LYS A 30 -9.78 16.80 30.37
CA LYS A 30 -10.83 17.73 30.06
C LYS A 30 -10.28 19.16 29.87
N SER A 31 -11.01 19.93 29.08
CA SER A 31 -11.09 21.43 29.09
C SER A 31 -10.74 22.02 27.74
N SER A 32 -11.59 22.66 27.11
CA SER A 32 -12.58 23.74 27.12
C SER A 32 -12.22 24.78 26.04
N LEU A 33 -13.25 25.02 25.20
CA LEU A 33 -13.66 26.28 24.51
C LEU A 33 -12.62 27.37 24.23
N ASP A 34 -12.57 27.84 22.96
CA ASP A 34 -13.18 29.12 22.49
C ASP A 34 -13.00 29.25 20.97
N THR A 35 -14.02 29.48 20.31
CA THR A 35 -14.74 30.46 19.52
C THR A 35 -13.94 31.38 18.60
N SER A 36 -14.39 31.39 17.31
CA SER A 36 -14.45 32.51 16.33
C SER A 36 -13.19 32.88 15.56
N SER A 37 -13.19 32.89 14.23
CA SER A 37 -13.82 33.90 13.41
C SER A 37 -13.61 33.63 11.91
N THR A 38 -14.65 33.89 11.20
CA THR A 38 -14.89 33.95 9.76
C THR A 38 -13.89 34.86 9.02
N HIS A 39 -13.36 34.42 7.86
CA HIS A 39 -13.16 35.32 6.72
C HIS A 39 -13.37 34.59 5.39
N VAL A 40 -14.44 34.98 4.72
CA VAL A 40 -14.75 34.74 3.32
C VAL A 40 -13.95 35.75 2.50
N VAL A 41 -13.20 35.28 1.50
CA VAL A 41 -12.90 36.06 0.32
C VAL A 41 -13.09 35.20 -0.92
N LYS A 42 -13.89 35.72 -1.80
CA LYS A 42 -14.40 35.25 -3.06
C LYS A 42 -13.57 35.83 -4.22
N GLU A 43 -13.64 35.10 -5.36
CA GLU A 43 -13.30 35.56 -6.72
C GLU A 43 -11.82 35.46 -7.14
N THR A 44 -11.48 35.07 -8.39
CA THR A 44 -12.19 35.02 -9.67
C THR A 44 -11.36 34.23 -10.70
N THR A 45 -12.05 33.50 -11.51
CA THR A 45 -11.81 32.97 -12.87
C THR A 45 -10.72 33.66 -13.73
N LYS A 46 -9.92 32.84 -14.47
CA LYS A 46 -9.73 32.81 -15.95
C LYS A 46 -8.61 31.86 -16.31
N SER A 47 -8.95 30.75 -16.98
CA SER A 47 -8.97 30.56 -18.45
C SER A 47 -7.60 30.36 -19.13
N SER A 48 -7.50 29.18 -19.75
CA SER A 48 -6.77 28.88 -20.99
C SER A 48 -5.27 28.60 -20.91
N SER A 49 -4.85 27.36 -21.06
CA SER A 49 -4.48 26.87 -22.39
C SER A 49 -4.18 25.36 -22.37
N LYS A 50 -4.87 24.70 -23.26
CA LYS A 50 -4.68 23.34 -23.71
C LYS A 50 -3.25 23.20 -24.27
N VAL A 51 -2.40 22.45 -23.58
CA VAL A 51 -1.22 21.86 -24.18
C VAL A 51 -1.43 20.36 -24.11
N GLU A 52 -2.05 19.86 -25.15
CA GLU A 52 -2.08 18.47 -25.52
C GLU A 52 -0.64 18.09 -25.88
N LYS A 53 0.08 17.50 -24.90
CA LYS A 53 1.35 16.85 -25.18
C LYS A 53 1.00 15.40 -25.47
N GLU A 54 0.96 15.07 -26.75
CA GLU A 54 0.99 13.69 -27.21
C GLU A 54 2.19 12.99 -26.55
N ILE A 55 1.89 12.16 -25.53
CA ILE A 55 2.84 11.18 -25.02
C ILE A 55 2.80 10.05 -26.03
N SER A 56 3.85 9.95 -26.82
CA SER A 56 4.05 8.89 -27.78
C SER A 56 3.93 7.54 -27.08
N ASP A 57 2.98 6.75 -27.57
CA ASP A 57 2.68 5.38 -27.15
C ASP A 57 3.71 4.41 -27.76
N SER A 58 4.98 4.60 -27.40
CA SER A 58 6.06 3.73 -27.85
C SER A 58 6.98 3.44 -26.68
N ASP A 59 6.67 2.34 -25.97
CA ASP A 59 7.54 1.48 -25.16
C ASP A 59 6.72 0.72 -24.07
N LYS A 60 5.54 0.23 -24.42
CA LYS A 60 4.94 -0.87 -23.67
C LYS A 60 5.64 -2.16 -24.13
N GLU A 61 6.81 -2.45 -23.58
CA GLU A 61 7.31 -3.83 -23.58
C GLU A 61 6.16 -4.70 -23.03
N ASP A 62 5.77 -5.69 -23.80
CA ASP A 62 4.69 -6.63 -23.43
C ASP A 62 5.20 -7.55 -22.32
N VAL A 63 5.20 -7.02 -21.10
CA VAL A 63 5.69 -7.73 -19.90
C VAL A 63 4.78 -8.91 -19.66
N LYS A 64 5.30 -10.13 -19.89
CA LYS A 64 4.57 -11.34 -19.55
C LYS A 64 4.18 -11.32 -18.08
N THR A 65 2.92 -11.55 -17.81
CA THR A 65 2.39 -11.58 -16.45
C THR A 65 1.98 -12.99 -16.04
N LYS A 66 1.93 -13.22 -14.75
CA LYS A 66 1.27 -14.37 -14.12
C LYS A 66 0.28 -13.87 -13.08
N ARG A 67 -0.80 -14.62 -12.87
CA ARG A 67 -1.79 -14.34 -11.85
C ARG A 67 -1.41 -15.05 -10.57
N ILE A 68 -1.33 -14.29 -9.47
CA ILE A 68 -0.90 -14.79 -8.15
C ILE A 68 -1.96 -14.44 -7.10
N GLY A 69 -1.95 -15.15 -5.98
CA GLY A 69 -2.84 -14.88 -4.85
C GLY A 69 -3.42 -16.13 -4.22
N SER A 70 -4.48 -15.95 -3.47
CA SER A 70 -5.29 -17.03 -2.90
C SER A 70 -6.73 -16.58 -2.65
N ALA A 71 -7.61 -17.50 -2.34
CA ALA A 71 -9.00 -17.19 -1.98
C ALA A 71 -9.12 -16.28 -0.75
N ASP A 72 -8.10 -16.26 0.13
CA ASP A 72 -8.12 -15.44 1.33
C ASP A 72 -7.72 -13.98 1.06
N TYR A 73 -6.82 -13.73 0.09
CA TYR A 73 -6.23 -12.43 -0.17
C TYR A 73 -6.65 -11.82 -1.50
N GLY A 74 -7.42 -12.57 -2.30
CA GLY A 74 -7.69 -12.24 -3.70
C GLY A 74 -6.48 -12.52 -4.58
N TYR A 75 -6.64 -12.22 -5.87
CA TYR A 75 -5.68 -12.51 -6.92
C TYR A 75 -5.40 -11.25 -7.74
N LEU A 76 -4.17 -11.11 -8.23
CA LEU A 76 -3.78 -10.05 -9.15
C LEU A 76 -2.66 -10.52 -10.08
N ASN A 77 -2.42 -9.77 -11.14
CA ASN A 77 -1.36 -10.07 -12.08
C ASN A 77 -0.06 -9.36 -11.67
N ILE A 78 1.06 -10.09 -11.80
CA ILE A 78 2.42 -9.55 -11.59
C ILE A 78 3.33 -10.00 -12.74
N PRO A 79 4.51 -9.39 -12.96
CA PRO A 79 5.48 -9.92 -13.90
C PRO A 79 5.81 -11.39 -13.63
N SER A 80 5.90 -12.19 -14.69
CA SER A 80 6.03 -13.65 -14.58
C SER A 80 7.36 -14.12 -13.99
N ASP A 81 8.39 -13.27 -14.00
CA ASP A 81 9.73 -13.55 -13.44
C ASP A 81 9.83 -13.32 -11.92
N TRP A 82 8.82 -12.72 -11.30
CA TRP A 82 8.78 -12.54 -9.84
C TRP A 82 8.53 -13.88 -9.15
N LYS A 83 9.18 -14.06 -7.99
CA LYS A 83 9.13 -15.31 -7.23
C LYS A 83 8.45 -15.10 -5.89
N LYS A 84 7.73 -16.13 -5.46
CA LYS A 84 7.18 -16.19 -4.12
C LYS A 84 8.31 -16.20 -3.09
N ASN A 85 8.16 -15.43 -2.05
CA ASN A 85 9.12 -15.34 -0.97
C ASN A 85 8.66 -16.17 0.22
N ASP A 86 9.05 -17.44 0.25
CA ASP A 86 8.71 -18.34 1.35
C ASP A 86 9.66 -18.22 2.56
N SER A 87 10.75 -17.43 2.42
CA SER A 87 11.76 -17.24 3.47
C SER A 87 11.27 -16.34 4.60
N ILE A 88 10.25 -15.53 4.34
CA ILE A 88 9.74 -14.52 5.24
C ILE A 88 8.26 -14.78 5.51
N GLN A 89 7.99 -15.78 6.33
CA GLN A 89 6.66 -15.98 6.89
C GLN A 89 6.48 -15.09 8.13
N VAL A 90 6.33 -13.79 7.91
CA VAL A 90 5.97 -12.86 8.98
C VAL A 90 4.49 -12.56 8.86
N GLY A 91 3.68 -13.36 9.55
CA GLY A 91 2.22 -13.20 9.57
C GLY A 91 1.50 -13.94 8.44
N ASP A 92 0.22 -13.70 8.36
CA ASP A 92 -0.73 -14.33 7.45
C ASP A 92 -0.83 -13.47 6.17
N ASN A 93 0.06 -13.71 5.20
CA ASN A 93 0.15 -12.96 3.94
C ASN A 93 0.88 -13.76 2.85
N ILE A 94 0.77 -13.30 1.62
CA ILE A 94 1.53 -13.81 0.49
C ILE A 94 2.47 -12.71 0.00
N GLN A 95 3.73 -13.05 -0.24
CA GLN A 95 4.73 -12.11 -0.69
C GLN A 95 5.43 -12.63 -1.95
N TYR A 96 5.66 -11.72 -2.91
CA TYR A 96 6.48 -11.95 -4.09
C TYR A 96 7.55 -10.89 -4.21
N THR A 97 8.69 -11.25 -4.78
CA THR A 97 9.80 -10.32 -5.02
C THR A 97 10.35 -10.49 -6.43
N ASP A 98 10.98 -9.43 -6.93
CA ASP A 98 11.84 -9.54 -8.12
C ASP A 98 13.10 -10.39 -7.81
N LYS A 99 13.87 -10.68 -8.86
CA LYS A 99 15.09 -11.49 -8.73
C LYS A 99 16.17 -10.90 -7.81
N ASN A 100 16.12 -9.59 -7.54
CA ASN A 100 17.10 -8.88 -6.73
C ASN A 100 16.58 -8.66 -5.29
N ALA A 101 15.33 -9.00 -5.01
CA ALA A 101 14.64 -8.78 -3.74
C ALA A 101 14.58 -7.30 -3.30
N PHE A 102 14.70 -6.35 -4.25
CA PHE A 102 14.52 -4.93 -3.98
C PHE A 102 13.09 -4.46 -4.13
N ASN A 103 12.33 -5.16 -4.97
CA ASN A 103 10.94 -4.85 -5.21
C ASN A 103 10.08 -5.97 -4.65
N ILE A 104 9.08 -5.59 -3.91
CA ILE A 104 8.25 -6.54 -3.13
C ILE A 104 6.79 -6.20 -3.36
N ILE A 105 5.94 -7.22 -3.51
CA ILE A 105 4.50 -7.10 -3.38
C ILE A 105 3.99 -8.02 -2.28
N VAL A 106 3.09 -7.51 -1.45
CA VAL A 106 2.46 -8.24 -0.35
C VAL A 106 0.95 -8.18 -0.51
N LEU A 107 0.29 -9.33 -0.44
CA LEU A 107 -1.16 -9.45 -0.35
C LEU A 107 -1.53 -9.88 1.06
N ASN A 108 -2.43 -9.14 1.67
CA ASN A 108 -2.95 -9.40 3.01
C ASN A 108 -4.46 -9.12 3.06
N ALA A 109 -5.15 -9.81 3.96
CA ALA A 109 -6.54 -9.51 4.29
C ALA A 109 -6.82 -9.86 5.76
N ALA A 110 -7.66 -9.08 6.38
CA ALA A 110 -8.09 -9.29 7.73
C ALA A 110 -9.60 -9.27 7.86
N THR A 111 -10.12 -10.13 8.72
CA THR A 111 -11.44 -9.98 9.34
C THR A 111 -11.31 -9.14 10.60
N ARG A 112 -12.44 -8.72 11.18
CA ARG A 112 -12.47 -8.04 12.49
C ARG A 112 -11.69 -8.82 13.56
N GLU A 113 -11.87 -10.14 13.59
CA GLU A 113 -11.21 -11.02 14.56
C GLU A 113 -9.69 -11.04 14.39
N LYS A 114 -9.20 -11.29 13.15
CA LYS A 114 -7.76 -11.24 12.84
C LYS A 114 -7.14 -9.88 13.13
N ALA A 115 -7.89 -8.81 12.92
CA ALA A 115 -7.46 -7.45 13.23
C ALA A 115 -7.53 -7.11 14.73
N ASN A 116 -7.99 -8.02 15.58
CA ASN A 116 -8.21 -7.82 17.01
C ASN A 116 -9.01 -6.53 17.30
N VAL A 117 -10.11 -6.32 16.56
CA VAL A 117 -10.96 -5.15 16.73
C VAL A 117 -12.08 -5.52 17.70
N PRO A 118 -12.19 -4.84 18.86
CA PRO A 118 -13.22 -5.11 19.86
C PRO A 118 -14.64 -4.96 19.29
N GLU A 119 -15.58 -5.66 19.91
CA GLU A 119 -16.99 -5.49 19.62
C GLU A 119 -17.42 -4.04 19.88
N GLY A 120 -18.28 -3.50 19.01
CA GLY A 120 -18.72 -2.10 19.08
C GLY A 120 -17.74 -1.05 18.50
N VAL A 121 -16.51 -1.45 18.16
CA VAL A 121 -15.57 -0.59 17.42
C VAL A 121 -15.77 -0.83 15.93
N GLU A 122 -15.84 0.21 15.13
CA GLU A 122 -15.98 0.09 13.68
C GLU A 122 -14.75 -0.60 13.08
N PHE A 123 -14.99 -1.59 12.18
CA PHE A 123 -13.95 -2.26 11.41
C PHE A 123 -14.18 -1.99 9.94
N ASN A 124 -13.30 -1.21 9.34
CA ASN A 124 -13.41 -0.79 7.94
C ASN A 124 -12.04 -0.47 7.33
N ALA A 125 -12.02 -0.11 6.05
CA ALA A 125 -10.80 0.28 5.33
C ALA A 125 -10.14 1.51 5.95
N GLU A 126 -10.89 2.48 6.43
CA GLU A 126 -10.39 3.70 7.06
C GLU A 126 -9.55 3.39 8.31
N MET A 127 -10.08 2.56 9.21
CA MET A 127 -9.38 2.16 10.43
C MET A 127 -8.08 1.42 10.11
N MET A 128 -8.11 0.53 9.10
CA MET A 128 -6.92 -0.24 8.69
C MET A 128 -5.90 0.65 7.98
N ALA A 129 -6.34 1.63 7.19
CA ALA A 129 -5.47 2.63 6.57
C ALA A 129 -4.75 3.47 7.64
N GLN A 130 -5.46 3.94 8.67
CA GLN A 130 -4.86 4.68 9.79
C GLN A 130 -3.81 3.83 10.55
N ARG A 131 -4.07 2.53 10.73
CA ARG A 131 -3.07 1.62 11.33
C ARG A 131 -1.82 1.49 10.46
N PHE A 132 -2.01 1.39 9.14
CA PHE A 132 -0.90 1.34 8.19
C PHE A 132 -0.07 2.63 8.21
N GLU A 133 -0.72 3.79 8.16
CA GLU A 133 -0.08 5.11 8.27
C GLU A 133 0.69 5.26 9.59
N THR A 134 0.07 4.88 10.72
CA THR A 134 0.69 4.95 12.05
C THR A 134 1.96 4.13 12.13
N ARG A 135 1.99 2.97 11.50
CA ARG A 135 3.18 2.11 11.46
C ARG A 135 4.35 2.75 10.71
N TRP A 136 4.06 3.53 9.68
CA TRP A 136 5.06 4.23 8.88
C TRP A 136 5.36 5.65 9.38
N ASN A 137 4.77 6.07 10.48
CA ASN A 137 4.94 7.43 11.02
C ASN A 137 6.26 7.56 11.79
N ASP A 138 7.38 7.32 11.13
CA ASP A 138 8.73 7.54 11.65
C ASP A 138 9.43 8.63 10.83
N PRO A 139 9.60 9.86 11.38
CA PRO A 139 10.22 10.98 10.68
C PRO A 139 11.72 10.76 10.39
N LYS A 140 12.35 9.72 10.95
CA LYS A 140 13.73 9.37 10.62
C LYS A 140 13.81 8.61 9.30
N LEU A 141 12.77 7.85 8.96
CA LEU A 141 12.69 7.01 7.77
C LEU A 141 11.88 7.63 6.65
N VAL A 142 10.74 8.24 7.00
CA VAL A 142 9.78 8.78 6.05
C VAL A 142 10.09 10.26 5.75
N GLU A 143 10.18 10.56 4.46
CA GLU A 143 10.29 11.93 3.95
C GLU A 143 8.90 12.55 3.77
N LYS A 144 7.99 11.80 3.14
CA LYS A 144 6.64 12.25 2.82
C LYS A 144 5.68 11.07 2.79
N MET A 145 4.45 11.31 3.22
CA MET A 145 3.33 10.40 3.07
C MET A 145 2.15 11.14 2.46
N THR A 146 1.48 10.52 1.52
CA THR A 146 0.25 11.04 0.89
C THR A 146 -0.82 9.98 0.90
N ARG A 147 -2.08 10.43 0.94
CA ARG A 147 -3.26 9.58 0.88
C ARG A 147 -4.21 10.09 -0.19
N THR A 148 -4.72 9.19 -1.00
CA THR A 148 -5.68 9.46 -2.07
C THR A 148 -6.74 8.37 -2.12
N THR A 149 -7.84 8.64 -2.78
CA THR A 149 -8.87 7.64 -3.10
C THR A 149 -8.66 7.13 -4.51
N THR A 150 -8.81 5.83 -4.72
CA THR A 150 -8.75 5.15 -6.02
C THR A 150 -9.71 3.96 -6.01
N THR A 151 -9.61 3.08 -7.01
CA THR A 151 -10.35 1.81 -7.06
C THR A 151 -9.40 0.64 -7.23
N VAL A 152 -9.74 -0.50 -6.65
CA VAL A 152 -9.02 -1.78 -6.82
C VAL A 152 -10.02 -2.85 -7.20
N GLY A 153 -9.95 -3.35 -8.43
CA GLY A 153 -10.92 -4.31 -8.94
C GLY A 153 -12.37 -3.83 -8.82
N GLY A 154 -12.61 -2.53 -9.03
CA GLY A 154 -13.91 -1.89 -8.90
C GLY A 154 -14.35 -1.57 -7.47
N ASN A 155 -13.55 -1.88 -6.44
CA ASN A 155 -13.85 -1.52 -5.06
C ASN A 155 -13.18 -0.18 -4.70
N GLU A 156 -13.89 0.72 -4.02
CA GLU A 156 -13.30 1.97 -3.51
C GLU A 156 -12.15 1.65 -2.56
N SER A 157 -11.01 2.30 -2.75
CA SER A 157 -9.77 2.03 -2.05
C SER A 157 -9.08 3.31 -1.59
N LEU A 158 -8.47 3.25 -0.42
CA LEU A 158 -7.54 4.26 0.08
C LEU A 158 -6.13 3.87 -0.34
N LYS A 159 -5.48 4.72 -1.13
CA LYS A 159 -4.08 4.55 -1.53
C LYS A 159 -3.19 5.43 -0.68
N ILE A 160 -2.32 4.81 0.10
CA ILE A 160 -1.31 5.48 0.91
C ILE A 160 0.03 5.35 0.18
N HIS A 161 0.66 6.47 -0.13
CA HIS A 161 1.96 6.48 -0.79
C HIS A 161 3.00 7.13 0.11
N ILE A 162 4.04 6.39 0.43
CA ILE A 162 5.08 6.72 1.39
C ILE A 162 6.41 6.83 0.65
N PHE A 163 7.07 7.96 0.78
CA PHE A 163 8.38 8.22 0.23
C PHE A 163 9.41 8.13 1.36
N LEU A 164 10.35 7.21 1.21
CA LEU A 164 11.40 7.01 2.20
C LEU A 164 12.63 7.86 1.87
N LYS A 165 13.33 8.32 2.88
CA LYS A 165 14.59 9.09 2.73
C LYS A 165 15.69 8.30 2.02
N SER A 166 15.57 6.98 1.95
CA SER A 166 16.45 6.10 1.17
C SER A 166 16.21 6.18 -0.34
N GLY A 167 15.14 6.84 -0.80
CA GLY A 167 14.68 6.85 -2.18
C GLY A 167 13.75 5.68 -2.55
N LEU A 168 13.56 4.71 -1.65
CA LEU A 168 12.52 3.70 -1.81
C LEU A 168 11.14 4.31 -1.55
N GLN A 169 10.13 3.68 -2.10
CA GLN A 169 8.74 4.06 -1.92
C GLN A 169 7.92 2.85 -1.51
N VAL A 170 6.85 3.10 -0.77
CA VAL A 170 5.86 2.10 -0.39
C VAL A 170 4.48 2.61 -0.78
N ALA A 171 3.76 1.84 -1.57
CA ALA A 171 2.36 2.12 -1.89
C ALA A 171 1.47 1.04 -1.29
N GLY A 172 0.51 1.43 -0.48
CA GLY A 172 -0.48 0.55 0.14
C GLY A 172 -1.89 0.88 -0.36
N TRP A 173 -2.62 -0.13 -0.83
CA TRP A 173 -4.04 -0.02 -1.18
C TRP A 173 -4.86 -0.73 -0.12
N VAL A 174 -5.75 0.00 0.54
CA VAL A 174 -6.61 -0.51 1.61
C VAL A 174 -8.06 -0.36 1.17
N PHE A 175 -8.78 -1.46 1.10
CA PHE A 175 -10.18 -1.47 0.70
C PHE A 175 -10.95 -2.57 1.40
N GLN A 176 -12.25 -2.35 1.54
CA GLN A 176 -13.14 -3.34 2.14
C GLN A 176 -13.95 -4.03 1.05
N LYS A 177 -14.09 -5.34 1.19
CA LYS A 177 -15.03 -6.14 0.43
C LYS A 177 -15.63 -7.20 1.35
N ASP A 178 -16.95 -7.20 1.43
CA ASP A 178 -17.72 -8.03 2.35
C ASP A 178 -17.28 -7.79 3.81
N ASP A 179 -16.93 -8.84 4.53
CA ASP A 179 -16.48 -8.79 5.94
C ASP A 179 -14.97 -8.63 6.12
N LYS A 180 -14.22 -8.53 5.02
CA LYS A 180 -12.75 -8.43 5.02
C LYS A 180 -12.28 -7.05 4.58
N VAL A 181 -11.20 -6.61 5.19
CA VAL A 181 -10.38 -5.49 4.69
C VAL A 181 -9.12 -6.06 4.08
N TYR A 182 -8.88 -5.72 2.82
CA TYR A 182 -7.73 -6.11 2.04
C TYR A 182 -6.67 -5.02 2.10
N LEU A 183 -5.41 -5.45 2.15
CA LEU A 183 -4.25 -4.58 2.07
C LEU A 183 -3.27 -5.17 1.07
N ILE A 184 -3.03 -4.45 -0.01
CA ILE A 184 -1.99 -4.76 -0.99
C ILE A 184 -0.89 -3.73 -0.82
N VAL A 185 0.35 -4.17 -0.68
CA VAL A 185 1.50 -3.28 -0.52
C VAL A 185 2.51 -3.57 -1.61
N VAL A 186 2.99 -2.52 -2.27
CA VAL A 186 4.12 -2.58 -3.18
C VAL A 186 5.24 -1.71 -2.61
N GLU A 187 6.42 -2.30 -2.49
CA GLU A 187 7.65 -1.61 -2.08
C GLU A 187 8.66 -1.68 -3.23
N GLY A 188 9.32 -0.57 -3.51
CA GLY A 188 10.33 -0.49 -4.56
C GLY A 188 10.70 0.93 -4.90
N PHE A 189 11.39 1.10 -6.03
CA PHE A 189 11.68 2.43 -6.58
C PHE A 189 10.48 2.99 -7.35
N ASP A 190 10.52 4.27 -7.66
CA ASP A 190 9.45 4.99 -8.38
C ASP A 190 8.94 4.25 -9.62
N LYS A 191 9.86 3.74 -10.45
CA LYS A 191 9.52 2.95 -11.64
C LYS A 191 8.66 1.72 -11.29
N THR A 192 8.97 1.05 -10.18
CA THR A 192 8.23 -0.13 -9.71
C THR A 192 6.83 0.26 -9.27
N ILE A 193 6.70 1.30 -8.44
CA ILE A 193 5.39 1.76 -7.98
C ILE A 193 4.51 2.17 -9.16
N THR A 194 5.06 2.91 -10.12
CA THR A 194 4.36 3.32 -11.35
C THR A 194 3.92 2.12 -12.17
N GLN A 195 4.79 1.12 -12.36
CA GLN A 195 4.49 -0.09 -13.12
C GLN A 195 3.41 -0.94 -12.44
N PHE A 196 3.46 -1.07 -11.11
CA PHE A 196 2.54 -1.95 -10.38
C PHE A 196 1.17 -1.33 -10.09
N THR A 197 1.06 -0.02 -10.09
CA THR A 197 -0.22 0.67 -9.87
C THR A 197 -1.35 0.08 -10.73
N PRO A 198 -1.25 0.01 -12.07
CA PRO A 198 -2.33 -0.57 -12.89
C PRO A 198 -2.53 -2.08 -12.63
N TYR A 199 -1.48 -2.85 -12.33
CA TYR A 199 -1.68 -4.26 -12.00
C TYR A 199 -2.54 -4.43 -10.75
N VAL A 200 -2.30 -3.64 -9.70
CA VAL A 200 -3.10 -3.69 -8.47
C VAL A 200 -4.51 -3.18 -8.74
N GLU A 201 -4.64 -2.01 -9.35
CA GLU A 201 -5.91 -1.30 -9.49
C GLU A 201 -6.86 -2.02 -10.47
N ASP A 202 -6.33 -2.55 -11.58
CA ASP A 202 -7.15 -3.08 -12.68
C ASP A 202 -7.32 -4.61 -12.63
N THR A 203 -6.39 -5.36 -12.02
CA THR A 203 -6.38 -6.82 -12.14
C THR A 203 -6.77 -7.58 -10.89
N TRP A 204 -6.88 -6.91 -9.74
CA TRP A 204 -7.28 -7.58 -8.52
C TRP A 204 -8.74 -8.06 -8.58
N SER A 205 -8.96 -9.32 -8.17
CA SER A 205 -10.31 -9.88 -7.99
C SER A 205 -10.28 -11.09 -7.05
N LEU A 206 -11.45 -11.57 -6.65
CA LEU A 206 -11.58 -12.84 -5.92
C LEU A 206 -11.58 -14.07 -6.84
N ASP A 207 -11.66 -13.86 -8.16
CA ASP A 207 -11.58 -14.93 -9.14
C ASP A 207 -10.13 -15.40 -9.33
N GLY A 208 -9.87 -16.65 -8.96
CA GLY A 208 -8.57 -17.30 -9.09
C GLY A 208 -8.32 -18.01 -10.44
N THR A 209 -9.19 -17.83 -11.42
CA THR A 209 -9.01 -18.45 -12.74
C THR A 209 -7.66 -18.07 -13.34
N GLY A 210 -6.87 -19.07 -13.73
CA GLY A 210 -5.54 -18.89 -14.28
C GLY A 210 -4.45 -18.53 -13.26
N ALA A 211 -4.74 -18.54 -11.96
CA ALA A 211 -3.72 -18.34 -10.94
C ALA A 211 -2.74 -19.50 -10.91
N VAL A 212 -1.45 -19.16 -10.75
CA VAL A 212 -0.41 -20.18 -10.58
C VAL A 212 -0.34 -20.60 -9.10
N THR A 213 -0.23 -21.90 -8.88
CA THR A 213 0.12 -22.49 -7.58
C THR A 213 1.64 -22.67 -7.58
N ASP A 214 2.35 -21.77 -6.91
CA ASP A 214 3.80 -21.92 -6.67
C ASP A 214 4.04 -22.83 -5.47
#